data_e72acefc128b8e7b4a8ca7e1fb978b1a
#
_entry.id   e72acefc128b8e7b4a8ca7e1fb978b1a
#
_cell.length_a   1.000
_cell.length_b   1.000
_cell.length_c   1.000
_cell.angle_alpha   90.00
_cell.angle_beta   90.00
_cell.angle_gamma   90.00
#
_symmetry.space_group_name_H-M   'P 1'
#
loop_
_entity.id
_entity.type
_entity.pdbx_description
1 polymer ?
#
loop_
_entity_poly.entity_id
_entity_poly.type
_entity_poly.pdbx_seq_one_letter_code
_entity_poly.pdbx_strand_id
1 'polypeptide(L)'
;AATAQAIVVCVDSKETTNRIVKLVTHEFPLAKLLVRSYDREHSLYLVKQKVDYMIRETFESAIKFGGVILQELGVDEDEVQRITDEIRERDDERFETEIAADDVYAGVGLQYTNAHPRPTASLIRPKQAGRILNDEEAQKELEEK
;
A
#
# COMPACT_ATOMS: atom_id res chain seq x y z
N ALA A 1 32.39 -5.05 20.72
CA ALA A 1 31.38 -6.02 20.28
C ALA A 1 30.08 -5.26 20.08
N ALA A 2 29.64 -5.14 18.84
CA ALA A 2 28.38 -4.49 18.53
C ALA A 2 27.24 -5.38 19.05
N THR A 3 26.50 -4.88 20.04
CA THR A 3 25.37 -5.56 20.69
C THR A 3 24.02 -5.03 20.19
N ALA A 4 23.96 -4.64 18.92
CA ALA A 4 22.70 -4.22 18.34
C ALA A 4 21.74 -5.41 18.27
N GLN A 5 20.60 -5.32 18.93
CA GLN A 5 19.53 -6.33 18.87
C GLN A 5 18.69 -6.18 17.59
N ALA A 6 18.54 -4.96 17.11
CA ALA A 6 17.83 -4.64 15.88
C ALA A 6 18.50 -3.48 15.14
N ILE A 7 18.46 -3.54 13.82
CA ILE A 7 18.93 -2.48 12.91
C ILE A 7 17.77 -2.11 12.00
N VAL A 8 17.45 -0.82 11.95
CA VAL A 8 16.35 -0.28 11.15
C VAL A 8 16.93 0.55 10.01
N VAL A 9 16.52 0.25 8.79
CA VAL A 9 16.97 0.94 7.57
C VAL A 9 15.80 1.66 6.93
N CYS A 10 15.79 3.01 7.05
CA CYS A 10 14.75 3.90 6.55
C CYS A 10 15.37 5.01 5.68
N VAL A 11 16.06 4.64 4.61
CA VAL A 11 16.68 5.60 3.69
C VAL A 11 15.91 5.68 2.38
N ASP A 12 15.97 6.82 1.70
CA ASP A 12 15.14 7.10 0.52
C ASP A 12 15.68 6.49 -0.77
N SER A 13 16.99 6.19 -0.84
CA SER A 13 17.62 5.59 -2.02
C SER A 13 17.60 4.07 -1.94
N LYS A 14 17.05 3.39 -2.95
CA LYS A 14 17.09 1.94 -3.09
C LYS A 14 18.53 1.39 -3.08
N GLU A 15 19.44 2.05 -3.81
CA GLU A 15 20.84 1.64 -3.90
C GLU A 15 21.52 1.72 -2.53
N THR A 16 21.26 2.80 -1.81
CA THR A 16 21.81 2.97 -0.46
C THR A 16 21.24 1.95 0.50
N THR A 17 19.91 1.71 0.47
CA THR A 17 19.26 0.65 1.24
C THR A 17 19.91 -0.72 0.95
N ASN A 18 20.08 -1.07 -0.32
CA ASN A 18 20.66 -2.35 -0.72
C ASN A 18 22.10 -2.51 -0.24
N ARG A 19 22.89 -1.45 -0.26
CA ARG A 19 24.26 -1.47 0.26
C ARG A 19 24.28 -1.69 1.78
N ILE A 20 23.43 -0.98 2.50
CA ILE A 20 23.33 -1.11 3.97
C ILE A 20 22.84 -2.51 4.34
N VAL A 21 21.81 -3.01 3.67
CA VAL A 21 21.27 -4.37 3.90
C VAL A 21 22.36 -5.43 3.73
N LYS A 22 23.12 -5.38 2.63
CA LYS A 22 24.25 -6.31 2.40
C LYS A 22 25.31 -6.21 3.50
N LEU A 23 25.67 -4.99 3.90
CA LEU A 23 26.65 -4.77 4.96
C LEU A 23 26.15 -5.35 6.29
N VAL A 24 24.90 -5.03 6.67
CA VAL A 24 24.31 -5.48 7.94
C VAL A 24 24.19 -7.00 7.98
N THR A 25 23.72 -7.61 6.91
CA THR A 25 23.58 -9.08 6.82
C THR A 25 24.94 -9.78 6.98
N HIS A 26 26.01 -9.17 6.50
CA HIS A 26 27.35 -9.72 6.61
C HIS A 26 27.99 -9.48 7.98
N GLU A 27 27.95 -8.24 8.48
CA GLU A 27 28.66 -7.83 9.70
C GLU A 27 27.89 -8.10 10.99
N PHE A 28 26.53 -8.15 10.92
CA PHE A 28 25.65 -8.28 12.07
C PHE A 28 24.59 -9.38 11.89
N PRO A 29 24.98 -10.64 11.62
CA PRO A 29 24.03 -11.70 11.25
C PRO A 29 23.05 -12.09 12.35
N LEU A 30 23.26 -11.65 13.59
CA LEU A 30 22.38 -11.93 14.73
C LEU A 30 21.42 -10.77 15.04
N ALA A 31 21.60 -9.61 14.43
CA ALA A 31 20.71 -8.48 14.62
C ALA A 31 19.46 -8.62 13.77
N LYS A 32 18.30 -8.30 14.33
CA LYS A 32 17.05 -8.19 13.57
C LYS A 32 17.15 -7.05 12.57
N LEU A 33 16.91 -7.33 11.30
CA LEU A 33 16.98 -6.34 10.22
C LEU A 33 15.59 -5.94 9.74
N LEU A 34 15.21 -4.69 10.02
CA LEU A 34 13.94 -4.10 9.63
C LEU A 34 14.19 -3.06 8.54
N VAL A 35 13.49 -3.14 7.41
CA VAL A 35 13.78 -2.29 6.23
C VAL A 35 12.51 -1.65 5.69
N ARG A 36 12.58 -0.37 5.40
CA ARG A 36 11.57 0.32 4.59
C ARG A 36 11.86 0.07 3.11
N SER A 37 10.98 -0.65 2.43
CA SER A 37 11.04 -0.84 0.99
C SER A 37 10.28 0.28 0.28
N TYR A 38 10.75 0.69 -0.88
CA TYR A 38 10.11 1.72 -1.68
C TYR A 38 8.89 1.17 -2.43
N ASP A 39 9.08 0.11 -3.19
CA ASP A 39 8.07 -0.51 -4.03
C ASP A 39 8.11 -2.05 -3.96
N ARG A 40 7.24 -2.67 -4.74
CA ARG A 40 7.07 -4.12 -4.78
C ARG A 40 8.32 -4.85 -5.28
N GLU A 41 8.96 -4.36 -6.33
CA GLU A 41 10.19 -4.94 -6.88
C GLU A 41 11.32 -4.90 -5.84
N HIS A 42 11.47 -3.78 -5.16
CA HIS A 42 12.44 -3.64 -4.08
C HIS A 42 12.13 -4.59 -2.91
N SER A 43 10.84 -4.80 -2.61
CA SER A 43 10.43 -5.76 -1.58
C SER A 43 10.86 -7.20 -1.94
N LEU A 44 10.64 -7.64 -3.18
CA LEU A 44 11.10 -8.96 -3.64
C LEU A 44 12.62 -9.12 -3.53
N TYR A 45 13.36 -8.08 -3.88
CA TYR A 45 14.81 -8.07 -3.68
C TYR A 45 15.18 -8.25 -2.20
N LEU A 46 14.53 -7.52 -1.29
CA LEU A 46 14.82 -7.56 0.14
C LEU A 46 14.47 -8.92 0.77
N VAL A 47 13.40 -9.60 0.32
CA VAL A 47 13.09 -10.99 0.73
C VAL A 47 14.25 -11.91 0.43
N LYS A 48 14.87 -11.80 -0.76
CA LYS A 48 16.06 -12.59 -1.15
C LYS A 48 17.27 -12.29 -0.26
N GLN A 49 17.37 -11.09 0.28
CA GLN A 49 18.42 -10.70 1.22
C GLN A 49 18.12 -11.17 2.67
N LYS A 50 16.99 -11.86 2.90
CA LYS A 50 16.58 -12.42 4.20
C LYS A 50 16.43 -11.36 5.29
N VAL A 51 15.84 -10.20 4.96
CA VAL A 51 15.45 -9.21 5.97
C VAL A 51 14.37 -9.81 6.88
N ASP A 52 14.40 -9.50 8.17
CA ASP A 52 13.44 -10.06 9.14
C ASP A 52 12.05 -9.44 9.01
N TYR A 53 12.00 -8.15 8.66
CA TYR A 53 10.76 -7.42 8.47
C TYR A 53 10.93 -6.31 7.44
N MET A 54 9.91 -6.08 6.64
CA MET A 54 9.86 -4.92 5.75
C MET A 54 8.48 -4.30 5.71
N ILE A 55 8.44 -2.99 5.48
CA ILE A 55 7.23 -2.25 5.22
C ILE A 55 7.31 -1.57 3.84
N ARG A 56 6.25 -1.71 3.04
CA ARG A 56 6.13 -1.03 1.74
C ARG A 56 5.48 0.34 1.93
N GLU A 57 6.30 1.38 1.88
CA GLU A 57 5.88 2.75 2.16
C GLU A 57 4.71 3.20 1.27
N THR A 58 4.83 3.02 -0.05
CA THR A 58 3.81 3.47 -1.00
C THR A 58 2.50 2.71 -0.85
N PHE A 59 2.54 1.42 -0.57
CA PHE A 59 1.35 0.60 -0.37
C PHE A 59 0.60 0.99 0.91
N GLU A 60 1.30 1.06 2.04
CA GLU A 60 0.68 1.42 3.32
C GLU A 60 0.11 2.84 3.33
N SER A 61 0.80 3.77 2.69
CA SER A 61 0.31 5.14 2.53
C SER A 61 -0.97 5.17 1.66
N ALA A 62 -1.02 4.39 0.58
CA ALA A 62 -2.19 4.30 -0.29
C ALA A 62 -3.40 3.68 0.44
N ILE A 63 -3.20 2.61 1.20
CA ILE A 63 -4.25 2.00 2.02
C ILE A 63 -4.80 2.99 3.04
N LYS A 64 -3.92 3.68 3.77
CA LYS A 64 -4.33 4.68 4.76
C LYS A 64 -5.12 5.81 4.12
N PHE A 65 -4.63 6.33 3.00
CA PHE A 65 -5.29 7.41 2.27
C PHE A 65 -6.65 6.98 1.70
N GLY A 66 -6.72 5.79 1.10
CA GLY A 66 -7.97 5.19 0.61
C GLY A 66 -9.02 5.03 1.72
N GLY A 67 -8.60 4.58 2.89
CA GLY A 67 -9.48 4.47 4.06
C GLY A 67 -10.06 5.82 4.48
N VAL A 68 -9.24 6.88 4.52
CA VAL A 68 -9.72 8.24 4.83
C VAL A 68 -10.73 8.73 3.79
N ILE A 69 -10.48 8.50 2.50
CA ILE A 69 -11.40 8.87 1.42
C ILE A 69 -12.77 8.18 1.62
N LEU A 70 -12.78 6.89 1.93
CA LEU A 70 -14.02 6.15 2.17
C LEU A 70 -14.80 6.72 3.37
N GLN A 71 -14.12 7.07 4.46
CA GLN A 71 -14.73 7.71 5.63
C GLN A 71 -15.35 9.08 5.27
N GLU A 72 -14.65 9.91 4.50
CA GLU A 72 -15.17 11.21 4.04
C GLU A 72 -16.39 11.05 3.11
N LEU A 73 -16.46 9.96 2.34
CA LEU A 73 -17.63 9.60 1.54
C LEU A 73 -18.79 9.00 2.38
N GLY A 74 -18.60 8.85 3.68
CA GLY A 74 -19.64 8.40 4.59
C GLY A 74 -19.73 6.88 4.76
N VAL A 75 -18.71 6.14 4.39
CA VAL A 75 -18.59 4.70 4.69
C VAL A 75 -18.29 4.54 6.17
N ASP A 76 -18.93 3.57 6.81
CA ASP A 76 -18.75 3.27 8.23
C ASP A 76 -17.32 2.81 8.52
N GLU A 77 -16.81 3.13 9.70
CA GLU A 77 -15.43 2.79 10.11
C GLU A 77 -15.15 1.28 10.06
N ASP A 78 -16.11 0.47 10.54
CA ASP A 78 -16.01 -1.00 10.51
C ASP A 78 -15.93 -1.53 9.08
N GLU A 79 -16.68 -0.94 8.15
CA GLU A 79 -16.65 -1.31 6.74
C GLU A 79 -15.36 -0.86 6.06
N VAL A 80 -14.86 0.32 6.39
CA VAL A 80 -13.55 0.80 5.92
C VAL A 80 -12.44 -0.15 6.37
N GLN A 81 -12.46 -0.57 7.64
CA GLN A 81 -11.49 -1.50 8.17
C GLN A 81 -11.55 -2.84 7.42
N ARG A 82 -12.75 -3.39 7.23
CA ARG A 82 -12.96 -4.63 6.48
C ARG A 82 -12.40 -4.55 5.06
N ILE A 83 -12.68 -3.45 4.34
CA ILE A 83 -12.19 -3.23 2.97
C ILE A 83 -10.65 -3.14 2.94
N THR A 84 -10.06 -2.39 3.86
CA THR A 84 -8.60 -2.22 3.90
C THR A 84 -7.89 -3.53 4.25
N ASP A 85 -8.46 -4.33 5.16
CA ASP A 85 -7.91 -5.63 5.52
C ASP A 85 -8.02 -6.63 4.37
N GLU A 86 -9.15 -6.67 3.66
CA GLU A 86 -9.32 -7.50 2.46
C GLU A 86 -8.31 -7.15 1.36
N ILE A 87 -8.01 -5.85 1.17
CA ILE A 87 -7.00 -5.43 0.19
C ILE A 87 -5.60 -5.89 0.62
N ARG A 88 -5.27 -5.82 1.90
CA ARG A 88 -3.99 -6.33 2.42
C ARG A 88 -3.85 -7.82 2.22
N GLU A 89 -4.87 -8.58 2.60
CA GLU A 89 -4.88 -10.04 2.44
C GLU A 89 -4.66 -10.46 0.99
N ARG A 90 -5.37 -9.87 0.05
CA ARG A 90 -5.19 -10.13 -1.40
C ARG A 90 -3.80 -9.73 -1.90
N ASP A 91 -3.26 -8.64 -1.38
CA ASP A 91 -1.93 -8.20 -1.76
C ASP A 91 -0.85 -9.13 -1.21
N ASP A 92 -1.03 -9.64 0.00
CA ASP A 92 -0.13 -10.62 0.61
C ASP A 92 -0.14 -11.95 -0.16
N GLU A 93 -1.30 -12.49 -0.52
CA GLU A 93 -1.44 -13.69 -1.36
C GLU A 93 -0.73 -13.53 -2.71
N ARG A 94 -0.91 -12.37 -3.32
CA ARG A 94 -0.22 -12.04 -4.56
C ARG A 94 1.30 -11.97 -4.36
N PHE A 95 1.74 -11.35 -3.28
CA PHE A 95 3.17 -11.20 -2.98
C PHE A 95 3.85 -12.55 -2.74
N GLU A 96 3.19 -13.48 -2.04
CA GLU A 96 3.64 -14.85 -1.86
C GLU A 96 3.81 -15.58 -3.21
N THR A 97 2.84 -15.38 -4.13
CA THR A 97 2.92 -15.95 -5.48
C THR A 97 4.12 -15.40 -6.27
N GLU A 98 4.39 -14.11 -6.17
CA GLU A 98 5.52 -13.45 -6.82
C GLU A 98 6.86 -13.91 -6.23
N ILE A 99 6.93 -14.10 -4.90
CA ILE A 99 8.11 -14.67 -4.23
C ILE A 99 8.38 -16.08 -4.74
N ALA A 100 7.34 -16.91 -4.82
CA ALA A 100 7.48 -18.30 -5.25
C ALA A 100 7.90 -18.44 -6.71
N ALA A 101 7.44 -17.54 -7.58
CA ALA A 101 7.75 -17.52 -9.00
C ALA A 101 9.05 -16.76 -9.33
N ASP A 102 9.59 -16.01 -8.39
CA ASP A 102 10.69 -15.06 -8.59
C ASP A 102 10.42 -14.01 -9.68
N ASP A 103 9.14 -13.64 -9.85
CA ASP A 103 8.65 -12.74 -10.88
C ASP A 103 7.60 -11.78 -10.35
N VAL A 104 7.84 -10.48 -10.46
CA VAL A 104 6.93 -9.38 -10.06
C VAL A 104 5.56 -9.46 -10.76
N TYR A 105 5.51 -10.09 -11.92
CA TYR A 105 4.29 -10.19 -12.73
C TYR A 105 3.51 -11.50 -12.53
N ALA A 106 4.03 -12.46 -11.79
CA ALA A 106 3.40 -13.78 -11.63
C ALA A 106 1.99 -13.72 -11.01
N GLY A 107 1.74 -12.73 -10.13
CA GLY A 107 0.45 -12.56 -9.46
C GLY A 107 -0.53 -11.60 -10.16
N VAL A 108 -0.16 -10.99 -11.31
CA VAL A 108 -0.99 -9.96 -11.95
C VAL A 108 -2.36 -10.52 -12.41
N GLY A 109 -2.40 -11.76 -12.86
CA GLY A 109 -3.64 -12.43 -13.25
C GLY A 109 -4.65 -12.59 -12.11
N LEU A 110 -4.20 -12.72 -10.87
CA LEU A 110 -5.06 -12.86 -9.70
C LEU A 110 -5.84 -11.57 -9.37
N GLN A 111 -5.31 -10.42 -9.72
CA GLN A 111 -6.01 -9.14 -9.53
C GLN A 111 -7.23 -8.99 -10.45
N TYR A 112 -7.17 -9.55 -11.65
CA TYR A 112 -8.21 -9.36 -12.67
C TYR A 112 -9.25 -10.47 -12.67
N THR A 113 -8.92 -11.68 -12.25
CA THR A 113 -9.85 -12.82 -12.27
C THR A 113 -10.91 -12.76 -11.17
N ASN A 114 -10.66 -12.06 -10.06
CA ASN A 114 -11.64 -11.83 -9.00
C ASN A 114 -12.31 -10.45 -9.08
N ALA A 115 -11.93 -9.64 -10.05
CA ALA A 115 -12.52 -8.34 -10.29
C ALA A 115 -13.78 -8.43 -11.16
N HIS A 116 -14.74 -9.24 -10.76
CA HIS A 116 -16.10 -8.75 -10.90
C HIS A 116 -16.30 -7.79 -9.73
N PRO A 117 -16.25 -6.47 -9.95
CA PRO A 117 -16.69 -5.54 -8.93
C PRO A 117 -18.13 -5.96 -8.65
N ARG A 118 -18.35 -6.64 -7.55
CA ARG A 118 -19.69 -6.62 -6.99
C ARG A 118 -19.96 -5.16 -6.79
N PRO A 119 -20.95 -4.58 -7.47
CA PRO A 119 -21.24 -3.19 -7.24
C PRO A 119 -21.62 -3.07 -5.77
N THR A 120 -20.70 -2.65 -4.95
CA THR A 120 -20.97 -2.10 -3.62
C THR A 120 -21.68 -0.76 -3.75
N ALA A 121 -22.20 -0.48 -4.94
CA ALA A 121 -22.83 0.76 -5.34
C ALA A 121 -24.04 1.16 -4.50
N SER A 122 -24.54 0.29 -3.63
CA SER A 122 -25.61 0.66 -2.71
C SER A 122 -25.09 1.24 -1.39
N LEU A 123 -23.79 1.18 -1.11
CA LEU A 123 -23.23 1.55 0.20
C LEU A 123 -22.61 2.95 0.22
N ILE A 124 -22.21 3.50 -0.91
CA ILE A 124 -21.68 4.85 -0.97
C ILE A 124 -22.85 5.81 -1.25
N ARG A 125 -23.50 6.24 -0.19
CA ARG A 125 -24.38 7.42 -0.26
C ARG A 125 -23.54 8.63 0.11
N PRO A 126 -23.35 9.60 -0.81
CA PRO A 126 -22.74 10.88 -0.44
C PRO A 126 -23.51 11.46 0.75
N LYS A 127 -22.82 11.98 1.77
CA LYS A 127 -23.44 12.65 2.92
C LYS A 127 -24.33 13.83 2.49
N GLN A 128 -24.03 14.39 1.34
CA GLN A 128 -24.90 15.36 0.63
C GLN A 128 -24.96 14.92 -0.84
N ALA A 129 -26.16 14.91 -1.40
CA ALA A 129 -26.30 14.82 -2.83
C ALA A 129 -25.48 15.96 -3.44
N GLY A 130 -24.44 15.61 -4.21
CA GLY A 130 -23.64 16.61 -4.89
C GLY A 130 -24.57 17.47 -5.71
N ARG A 131 -24.54 18.78 -5.47
CA ARG A 131 -25.26 19.75 -6.29
C ARG A 131 -24.65 19.65 -7.68
N ILE A 132 -25.36 19.03 -8.60
CA ILE A 132 -25.01 19.11 -10.02
C ILE A 132 -25.29 20.56 -10.39
N LEU A 133 -24.26 21.39 -10.45
CA LEU A 133 -24.36 22.72 -11.05
C LEU A 133 -24.66 22.49 -12.52
N ASN A 134 -25.91 22.74 -12.90
CA ASN A 134 -26.24 22.90 -14.31
C ASN A 134 -25.49 24.12 -14.83
N ASP A 135 -25.02 24.09 -16.06
CA ASP A 135 -24.25 25.17 -16.67
C ASP A 135 -24.94 26.57 -16.53
N GLU A 136 -26.26 26.59 -16.47
CA GLU A 136 -27.05 27.79 -16.22
C GLU A 136 -26.94 28.36 -14.80
N GLU A 137 -26.80 27.50 -13.79
CA GLU A 137 -26.61 27.93 -12.39
C GLU A 137 -25.18 28.41 -12.12
N ALA A 138 -24.19 27.78 -12.78
CA ALA A 138 -22.81 28.20 -12.73
C ALA A 138 -22.59 29.59 -13.39
N GLN A 139 -23.29 29.89 -14.46
CA GLN A 139 -23.26 31.22 -15.09
C GLN A 139 -23.86 32.30 -14.20
N LYS A 140 -24.96 32.05 -13.50
CA LYS A 140 -25.58 33.00 -12.59
C LYS A 140 -24.71 33.38 -11.40
N GLU A 141 -24.00 32.39 -10.81
CA GLU A 141 -23.08 32.66 -9.69
C GLU A 141 -21.82 33.45 -10.12
N LEU A 142 -21.49 33.46 -11.40
CA LEU A 142 -20.40 34.27 -11.97
C LEU A 142 -20.83 35.73 -12.28
N GLU A 143 -22.10 35.96 -12.55
CA GLU A 143 -22.64 37.30 -12.81
C GLU A 143 -23.01 38.11 -11.57
N GLU A 144 -23.16 37.44 -10.39
CA GLU A 144 -23.47 38.09 -9.10
C GLU A 144 -22.23 38.47 -8.26
N LYS A 145 -21.00 38.29 -8.79
CA LYS A 145 -19.73 38.70 -8.14
C LYS A 145 -19.09 39.87 -8.85
#